data_77b20313286ce713daf581ef86a3df75
#
_entry.id   77b20313286ce713daf581ef86a3df75
#
_cell.length_a   1.000
_cell.length_b   1.000
_cell.length_c   1.000
_cell.angle_alpha   90.00
_cell.angle_beta   90.00
_cell.angle_gamma   90.00
#
_symmetry.space_group_name_H-M   'P 1'
#
loop_
_entity.id
_entity.type
_entity.pdbx_description
1 polymer ?
#
loop_
_entity_poly.entity_id
_entity_poly.type
_entity_poly.pdbx_seq_one_letter_code
_entity_poly.pdbx_strand_id
1 'polypeptide(L)'
;TEHLVRLALTGAAATSVLISVAIIYVLLSDALAFLSTIKLSDLSDDVWNPRLGRFGVMSPVLGTLWVTFIAVLVAGPIGLGAAIYLSEYANPRVRRIVKPVVEVLASIPSVVVGYFAIRFIAPELVQKLFTGAPAKNLLVAGLAVGLLTIPLMTSVAEDALRAVPLSLREASYG
;
A
#
# COMPACT_ATOMS: atom_id res chain seq x y z
N THR A 1 -36.44 20.73 -11.14
CA THR A 1 -34.95 20.68 -11.00
C THR A 1 -34.49 19.51 -10.13
N GLU A 2 -35.14 19.24 -9.00
CA GLU A 2 -34.74 18.15 -8.08
C GLU A 2 -34.86 16.75 -8.69
N HIS A 3 -35.95 16.46 -9.42
CA HIS A 3 -36.15 15.19 -10.12
C HIS A 3 -35.11 14.94 -11.21
N LEU A 4 -34.66 15.95 -11.93
CA LEU A 4 -33.62 15.81 -12.95
C LEU A 4 -32.26 15.49 -12.33
N VAL A 5 -31.90 16.17 -11.22
CA VAL A 5 -30.67 15.90 -10.48
C VAL A 5 -30.69 14.48 -9.89
N ARG A 6 -31.81 14.08 -9.30
CA ARG A 6 -31.96 12.71 -8.76
C ARG A 6 -31.87 11.65 -9.85
N LEU A 7 -32.49 11.86 -11.01
CA LEU A 7 -32.39 10.96 -12.16
C LEU A 7 -30.94 10.86 -12.68
N ALA A 8 -30.25 11.99 -12.80
CA ALA A 8 -28.85 12.02 -13.23
C ALA A 8 -27.92 11.27 -12.26
N LEU A 9 -28.08 11.51 -10.95
CA LEU A 9 -27.28 10.82 -9.91
C LEU A 9 -27.59 9.32 -9.86
N THR A 10 -28.86 8.93 -9.98
CA THR A 10 -29.25 7.51 -10.04
C THR A 10 -28.71 6.84 -11.29
N GLY A 11 -28.78 7.52 -12.45
CA GLY A 11 -28.19 7.04 -13.70
C GLY A 11 -26.68 6.86 -13.62
N ALA A 12 -25.98 7.85 -13.03
CA ALA A 12 -24.52 7.76 -12.81
C ALA A 12 -24.14 6.60 -11.87
N ALA A 13 -24.89 6.42 -10.78
CA ALA A 13 -24.70 5.32 -9.85
C ALA A 13 -24.95 3.95 -10.52
N ALA A 14 -26.04 3.82 -11.27
CA ALA A 14 -26.37 2.61 -12.03
C ALA A 14 -25.28 2.28 -13.06
N THR A 15 -24.80 3.28 -13.79
CA THR A 15 -23.70 3.11 -14.76
C THR A 15 -22.42 2.63 -14.07
N SER A 16 -22.05 3.22 -12.93
CA SER A 16 -20.88 2.79 -12.14
C SER A 16 -20.98 1.33 -11.69
N VAL A 17 -22.16 0.92 -11.20
CA VAL A 17 -22.42 -0.46 -10.80
C VAL A 17 -22.33 -1.41 -12.02
N LEU A 18 -22.94 -1.05 -13.16
CA LEU A 18 -22.88 -1.86 -14.37
C LEU A 18 -21.45 -2.05 -14.87
N ILE A 19 -20.66 -0.98 -14.89
CA ILE A 19 -19.23 -1.06 -15.28
C ILE A 19 -18.47 -1.97 -14.31
N SER A 20 -18.69 -1.84 -13.01
CA SER A 20 -18.03 -2.68 -12.00
C SER A 20 -18.38 -4.17 -12.19
N VAL A 21 -19.66 -4.47 -12.41
CA VAL A 21 -20.12 -5.85 -12.69
C VAL A 21 -19.52 -6.38 -14.01
N ALA A 22 -19.48 -5.55 -15.06
CA ALA A 22 -18.88 -5.93 -16.33
C ALA A 22 -17.37 -6.23 -16.19
N ILE A 23 -16.62 -5.41 -15.43
CA ILE A 23 -15.21 -5.66 -15.15
C ILE A 23 -15.03 -6.99 -14.40
N ILE A 24 -15.81 -7.23 -13.34
CA ILE A 24 -15.74 -8.49 -12.59
C ILE A 24 -16.05 -9.67 -13.51
N TYR A 25 -17.08 -9.57 -14.35
CA TYR A 25 -17.45 -10.63 -15.29
C TYR A 25 -16.31 -10.96 -16.26
N VAL A 26 -15.72 -9.95 -16.90
CA VAL A 26 -14.61 -10.12 -17.85
C VAL A 26 -13.40 -10.76 -17.17
N LEU A 27 -12.99 -10.21 -16.01
CA LEU A 27 -11.85 -10.74 -15.28
C LEU A 27 -12.07 -12.19 -14.80
N LEU A 28 -13.29 -12.50 -14.36
CA LEU A 28 -13.63 -13.85 -13.93
C LEU A 28 -13.66 -14.83 -15.10
N SER A 29 -14.23 -14.44 -16.25
CA SER A 29 -14.26 -15.29 -17.44
C SER A 29 -12.85 -15.61 -17.95
N ASP A 30 -11.96 -14.60 -18.00
CA ASP A 30 -10.58 -14.78 -18.43
C ASP A 30 -9.78 -15.64 -17.43
N ALA A 31 -10.00 -15.43 -16.14
CA ALA A 31 -9.37 -16.24 -15.07
C ALA A 31 -9.81 -17.71 -15.14
N LEU A 32 -11.11 -17.98 -15.35
CA LEU A 32 -11.63 -19.34 -15.49
C LEU A 32 -11.12 -20.00 -16.76
N ALA A 33 -11.07 -19.28 -17.88
CA ALA A 33 -10.50 -19.77 -19.12
C ALA A 33 -9.02 -20.14 -18.95
N PHE A 34 -8.23 -19.29 -18.29
CA PHE A 34 -6.83 -19.58 -17.95
C PHE A 34 -6.69 -20.81 -17.06
N LEU A 35 -7.44 -20.89 -15.96
CA LEU A 35 -7.41 -22.04 -15.04
C LEU A 35 -7.81 -23.36 -15.70
N SER A 36 -8.62 -23.33 -16.74
CA SER A 36 -8.95 -24.54 -17.52
C SER A 36 -7.81 -25.03 -18.43
N THR A 37 -6.82 -24.18 -18.73
CA THR A 37 -5.69 -24.49 -19.60
C THR A 37 -4.44 -24.96 -18.86
N ILE A 38 -4.34 -24.68 -17.56
CA ILE A 38 -3.18 -25.04 -16.73
C ILE A 38 -3.55 -26.15 -15.74
N LYS A 39 -2.58 -26.95 -15.33
CA LYS A 39 -2.75 -27.88 -14.21
C LYS A 39 -2.49 -27.17 -12.89
N LEU A 40 -3.28 -27.51 -11.87
CA LEU A 40 -3.09 -26.92 -10.53
C LEU A 40 -1.68 -27.15 -9.97
N SER A 41 -1.04 -28.25 -10.38
CA SER A 41 0.36 -28.56 -10.06
C SER A 41 1.34 -27.52 -10.60
N ASP A 42 1.02 -26.88 -11.72
CA ASP A 42 1.92 -25.91 -12.37
C ASP A 42 2.01 -24.61 -11.57
N LEU A 43 0.97 -24.32 -10.76
CA LEU A 43 0.95 -23.18 -9.83
C LEU A 43 1.94 -23.36 -8.66
N SER A 44 2.31 -24.59 -8.32
CA SER A 44 3.28 -24.89 -7.27
C SER A 44 4.74 -24.76 -7.73
N ASP A 45 4.97 -24.50 -9.01
CA ASP A 45 6.33 -24.27 -9.53
C ASP A 45 6.96 -23.01 -8.93
N ASP A 46 8.27 -23.00 -8.80
CA ASP A 46 9.03 -21.86 -8.28
C ASP A 46 9.30 -20.78 -9.34
N VAL A 47 9.03 -21.07 -10.62
CA VAL A 47 9.34 -20.17 -11.72
C VAL A 47 8.09 -19.57 -12.32
N TRP A 48 8.00 -18.24 -12.25
CA TRP A 48 7.02 -17.45 -12.99
C TRP A 48 7.61 -16.98 -14.32
N ASN A 49 7.29 -17.69 -15.39
CA ASN A 49 7.66 -17.29 -16.76
C ASN A 49 6.57 -17.66 -17.76
N PRO A 50 5.54 -16.80 -17.93
CA PRO A 50 4.42 -17.07 -18.85
C PRO A 50 4.85 -17.30 -20.31
N ARG A 51 5.98 -16.72 -20.73
CA ARG A 51 6.51 -16.92 -22.11
C ARG A 51 6.98 -18.36 -22.34
N LEU A 52 7.37 -19.07 -21.30
CA LEU A 52 7.78 -20.48 -21.35
C LEU A 52 6.66 -21.42 -20.86
N GLY A 53 5.45 -20.91 -20.65
CA GLY A 53 4.31 -21.69 -20.13
C GLY A 53 4.47 -22.11 -18.66
N ARG A 54 5.36 -21.46 -17.88
CA ARG A 54 5.56 -21.74 -16.45
C ARG A 54 4.84 -20.69 -15.61
N PHE A 55 3.91 -21.12 -14.77
CA PHE A 55 3.00 -20.27 -14.01
C PHE A 55 3.16 -20.46 -12.49
N GLY A 56 4.38 -20.69 -12.01
CA GLY A 56 4.67 -20.88 -10.60
C GLY A 56 4.40 -19.62 -9.78
N VAL A 57 3.40 -19.65 -8.90
CA VAL A 57 3.00 -18.49 -8.08
C VAL A 57 3.82 -18.35 -6.80
N MET A 58 4.62 -19.36 -6.45
CA MET A 58 5.41 -19.32 -5.20
C MET A 58 6.41 -18.16 -5.19
N SER A 59 7.11 -17.93 -6.31
CA SER A 59 8.08 -16.83 -6.41
C SER A 59 7.46 -15.44 -6.22
N PRO A 60 6.34 -15.05 -6.90
CA PRO A 60 5.65 -13.80 -6.63
C PRO A 60 5.11 -13.69 -5.19
N VAL A 61 4.59 -14.78 -4.62
CA VAL A 61 4.07 -14.80 -3.25
C VAL A 61 5.20 -14.50 -2.25
N LEU A 62 6.31 -15.23 -2.34
CA LEU A 62 7.48 -14.99 -1.48
C LEU A 62 8.04 -13.58 -1.68
N GLY A 63 8.11 -13.11 -2.93
CA GLY A 63 8.52 -11.74 -3.23
C GLY A 63 7.64 -10.70 -2.54
N THR A 64 6.32 -10.87 -2.60
CA THR A 64 5.37 -9.98 -1.92
C THR A 64 5.52 -10.01 -0.40
N LEU A 65 5.69 -11.20 0.18
CA LEU A 65 5.91 -11.35 1.62
C LEU A 65 7.19 -10.64 2.08
N TRP A 66 8.29 -10.80 1.34
CA TRP A 66 9.54 -10.11 1.65
C TRP A 66 9.42 -8.60 1.54
N VAL A 67 8.81 -8.08 0.47
CA VAL A 67 8.57 -6.64 0.30
C VAL A 67 7.71 -6.10 1.44
N THR A 68 6.62 -6.81 1.78
CA THR A 68 5.73 -6.43 2.88
C THR A 68 6.46 -6.43 4.22
N PHE A 69 7.24 -7.47 4.50
CA PHE A 69 8.02 -7.57 5.74
C PHE A 69 8.98 -6.38 5.91
N ILE A 70 9.75 -6.06 4.86
CA ILE A 70 10.68 -4.93 4.88
C ILE A 70 9.90 -3.61 5.02
N ALA A 71 8.80 -3.44 4.29
CA ALA A 71 7.99 -2.24 4.37
C ALA A 71 7.41 -2.00 5.76
N VAL A 72 6.87 -3.05 6.40
CA VAL A 72 6.33 -2.97 7.76
C VAL A 72 7.43 -2.73 8.79
N LEU A 73 8.60 -3.33 8.62
CA LEU A 73 9.75 -3.12 9.51
C LEU A 73 10.21 -1.66 9.50
N VAL A 74 10.08 -0.96 8.38
CA VAL A 74 10.41 0.46 8.26
C VAL A 74 9.24 1.36 8.66
N ALA A 75 8.07 1.13 8.06
CA ALA A 75 6.91 2.00 8.28
C ALA A 75 6.30 1.84 9.68
N GLY A 76 6.34 0.64 10.26
CA GLY A 76 5.76 0.34 11.56
C GLY A 76 6.32 1.25 12.67
N PRO A 77 7.61 1.16 12.98
CA PRO A 77 8.20 1.98 14.04
C PRO A 77 8.10 3.48 13.78
N ILE A 78 8.37 3.91 12.55
CA ILE A 78 8.37 5.35 12.20
C ILE A 78 6.93 5.90 12.19
N GLY A 79 6.01 5.21 11.52
CA GLY A 79 4.62 5.66 11.37
C GLY A 79 3.86 5.64 12.70
N LEU A 80 3.99 4.55 13.49
CA LEU A 80 3.38 4.49 14.82
C LEU A 80 4.02 5.49 15.79
N GLY A 81 5.33 5.62 15.78
CA GLY A 81 6.02 6.61 16.62
C GLY A 81 5.57 8.04 16.32
N ALA A 82 5.43 8.38 15.04
CA ALA A 82 4.91 9.67 14.60
C ALA A 82 3.44 9.85 15.01
N ALA A 83 2.60 8.82 14.85
CA ALA A 83 1.20 8.85 15.23
C ALA A 83 1.02 9.07 16.75
N ILE A 84 1.76 8.33 17.57
CA ILE A 84 1.75 8.47 19.03
C ILE A 84 2.22 9.89 19.42
N TYR A 85 3.30 10.38 18.82
CA TYR A 85 3.76 11.72 19.07
C TYR A 85 2.70 12.77 18.75
N LEU A 86 2.07 12.68 17.57
CA LEU A 86 1.03 13.62 17.13
C LEU A 86 -0.25 13.55 17.97
N SER A 87 -0.62 12.35 18.45
CA SER A 87 -1.86 12.18 19.23
C SER A 87 -1.68 12.56 20.71
N GLU A 88 -0.53 12.24 21.33
CA GLU A 88 -0.36 12.32 22.78
C GLU A 88 0.56 13.48 23.22
N TYR A 89 1.62 13.79 22.44
CA TYR A 89 2.67 14.70 22.87
C TYR A 89 2.71 16.03 22.12
N ALA A 90 2.25 16.06 20.87
CA ALA A 90 2.36 17.26 20.05
C ALA A 90 1.41 18.36 20.52
N ASN A 91 1.94 19.57 20.70
CA ASN A 91 1.10 20.72 20.97
C ASN A 91 0.22 21.06 19.74
N PRO A 92 -0.92 21.78 19.94
CA PRO A 92 -1.86 22.09 18.86
C PRO A 92 -1.24 22.82 17.66
N ARG A 93 -0.19 23.61 17.88
CA ARG A 93 0.49 24.37 16.81
C ARG A 93 1.32 23.44 15.92
N VAL A 94 2.10 22.55 16.53
CA VAL A 94 2.93 21.56 15.82
C VAL A 94 2.01 20.63 15.01
N ARG A 95 0.97 20.11 15.63
CA ARG A 95 0.04 19.23 14.95
C ARG A 95 -0.65 19.90 13.75
N ARG A 96 -1.08 21.15 13.89
CA ARG A 96 -1.72 21.90 12.79
C ARG A 96 -0.81 22.05 11.57
N ILE A 97 0.50 22.00 11.74
CA ILE A 97 1.47 22.07 10.65
C ILE A 97 1.85 20.67 10.15
N VAL A 98 2.16 19.75 11.07
CA VAL A 98 2.70 18.44 10.70
C VAL A 98 1.65 17.55 10.06
N LYS A 99 0.39 17.55 10.54
CA LYS A 99 -0.66 16.70 9.97
C LYS A 99 -0.90 16.97 8.48
N PRO A 100 -1.13 18.21 8.02
CA PRO A 100 -1.24 18.49 6.59
C PRO A 100 0.01 18.11 5.78
N VAL A 101 1.22 18.27 6.35
CA VAL A 101 2.45 17.84 5.67
C VAL A 101 2.46 16.33 5.45
N VAL A 102 2.08 15.55 6.45
CA VAL A 102 1.96 14.09 6.34
C VAL A 102 0.92 13.69 5.29
N GLU A 103 -0.24 14.37 5.26
CA GLU A 103 -1.29 14.14 4.27
C GLU A 103 -0.83 14.48 2.84
N VAL A 104 -0.08 15.57 2.66
CA VAL A 104 0.53 15.92 1.36
C VAL A 104 1.56 14.87 0.94
N LEU A 105 2.39 14.37 1.85
CA LEU A 105 3.34 13.29 1.56
C LEU A 105 2.62 12.00 1.14
N ALA A 106 1.48 11.68 1.75
CA ALA A 106 0.65 10.54 1.35
C ALA A 106 0.07 10.67 -0.07
N SER A 107 -0.04 11.90 -0.61
CA SER A 107 -0.57 12.15 -1.95
C SER A 107 0.49 12.04 -3.07
N ILE A 108 1.76 11.80 -2.73
CA ILE A 108 2.81 11.66 -3.74
C ILE A 108 2.53 10.44 -4.62
N PRO A 109 2.51 10.60 -5.97
CA PRO A 109 2.29 9.47 -6.87
C PRO A 109 3.32 8.35 -6.64
N SER A 110 2.87 7.10 -6.52
CA SER A 110 3.73 5.94 -6.27
C SER A 110 4.84 5.76 -7.32
N VAL A 111 4.58 6.17 -8.57
CA VAL A 111 5.57 6.16 -9.65
C VAL A 111 6.76 7.07 -9.35
N VAL A 112 6.52 8.24 -8.72
CA VAL A 112 7.60 9.17 -8.32
C VAL A 112 8.48 8.53 -7.26
N VAL A 113 7.87 7.89 -6.24
CA VAL A 113 8.63 7.20 -5.19
C VAL A 113 9.36 5.98 -5.75
N GLY A 114 8.76 5.23 -6.67
CA GLY A 114 9.43 4.13 -7.36
C GLY A 114 10.64 4.59 -8.18
N TYR A 115 10.53 5.71 -8.89
CA TYR A 115 11.66 6.32 -9.60
C TYR A 115 12.77 6.80 -8.63
N PHE A 116 12.38 7.47 -7.54
CA PHE A 116 13.30 7.88 -6.49
C PHE A 116 14.03 6.67 -5.86
N ALA A 117 13.32 5.57 -5.64
CA ALA A 117 13.92 4.36 -5.09
C ALA A 117 15.01 3.79 -6.01
N ILE A 118 14.77 3.72 -7.31
CA ILE A 118 15.77 3.20 -8.28
C ILE A 118 16.94 4.17 -8.47
N ARG A 119 16.67 5.48 -8.46
CA ARG A 119 17.69 6.50 -8.76
C ARG A 119 18.47 6.95 -7.55
N PHE A 120 17.92 6.83 -6.35
CA PHE A 120 18.54 7.32 -5.12
C PHE A 120 18.70 6.21 -4.07
N ILE A 121 17.64 5.52 -3.64
CA ILE A 121 17.74 4.49 -2.60
C ILE A 121 18.65 3.34 -3.04
N ALA A 122 18.52 2.88 -4.28
CA ALA A 122 19.33 1.78 -4.77
C ALA A 122 20.83 2.12 -4.78
N PRO A 123 21.34 3.17 -5.46
CA PRO A 123 22.77 3.45 -5.51
C PRO A 123 23.32 4.01 -4.20
N GLU A 124 22.59 4.90 -3.51
CA GLU A 124 23.14 5.60 -2.36
C GLU A 124 23.05 4.82 -1.05
N LEU A 125 22.11 3.90 -0.94
CA LEU A 125 21.91 3.11 0.26
C LEU A 125 22.22 1.63 0.02
N VAL A 126 21.45 0.96 -0.85
CA VAL A 126 21.52 -0.51 -0.98
C VAL A 126 22.82 -0.97 -1.61
N GLN A 127 23.26 -0.36 -2.70
CA GLN A 127 24.50 -0.76 -3.39
C GLN A 127 25.77 -0.38 -2.65
N LYS A 128 25.72 0.66 -1.79
CA LYS A 128 26.84 0.99 -0.89
C LYS A 128 26.99 -0.03 0.23
N LEU A 129 25.87 -0.56 0.76
CA LEU A 129 25.87 -1.59 1.80
C LEU A 129 26.12 -2.99 1.25
N PHE A 130 25.59 -3.27 0.06
CA PHE A 130 25.65 -4.56 -0.60
C PHE A 130 26.25 -4.38 -2.00
N THR A 131 27.56 -4.35 -2.08
CA THR A 131 28.32 -4.20 -3.34
C THR A 131 27.93 -5.30 -4.32
N GLY A 132 27.51 -4.90 -5.55
CA GLY A 132 27.06 -5.85 -6.58
C GLY A 132 25.55 -6.13 -6.60
N ALA A 133 24.79 -5.60 -5.65
CA ALA A 133 23.32 -5.73 -5.69
C ALA A 133 22.73 -5.02 -6.91
N PRO A 134 21.78 -5.65 -7.66
CA PRO A 134 21.10 -4.97 -8.75
C PRO A 134 20.26 -3.81 -8.21
N ALA A 135 20.09 -2.75 -9.03
CA ALA A 135 19.26 -1.59 -8.63
C ALA A 135 17.78 -1.96 -8.41
N LYS A 136 17.29 -2.99 -9.11
CA LYS A 136 15.95 -3.55 -8.95
C LYS A 136 16.04 -4.84 -8.12
N ASN A 137 15.76 -4.74 -6.83
CA ASN A 137 15.73 -5.86 -5.90
C ASN A 137 14.64 -5.69 -4.85
N LEU A 138 14.35 -6.76 -4.10
CA LEU A 138 13.28 -6.78 -3.09
C LEU A 138 13.51 -5.80 -1.94
N LEU A 139 14.78 -5.55 -1.57
CA LEU A 139 15.11 -4.61 -0.50
C LEU A 139 14.78 -3.18 -0.92
N VAL A 140 15.18 -2.75 -2.12
CA VAL A 140 14.83 -1.43 -2.68
C VAL A 140 13.32 -1.27 -2.80
N ALA A 141 12.62 -2.30 -3.27
CA ALA A 141 11.15 -2.29 -3.36
C ALA A 141 10.49 -2.16 -1.99
N GLY A 142 10.95 -2.94 -1.00
CA GLY A 142 10.42 -2.90 0.37
C GLY A 142 10.66 -1.54 1.05
N LEU A 143 11.84 -0.95 0.87
CA LEU A 143 12.15 0.39 1.38
C LEU A 143 11.25 1.47 0.73
N ALA A 144 11.03 1.38 -0.58
CA ALA A 144 10.15 2.30 -1.29
C ALA A 144 8.69 2.20 -0.83
N VAL A 145 8.17 0.99 -0.70
CA VAL A 145 6.82 0.74 -0.18
C VAL A 145 6.72 1.19 1.28
N GLY A 146 7.73 0.91 2.09
CA GLY A 146 7.81 1.38 3.47
C GLY A 146 7.73 2.91 3.57
N LEU A 147 8.50 3.61 2.75
CA LEU A 147 8.49 5.08 2.69
C LEU A 147 7.10 5.64 2.33
N LEU A 148 6.42 5.02 1.36
CA LEU A 148 5.04 5.38 0.98
C LEU A 148 4.03 5.09 2.10
N THR A 149 4.26 4.06 2.89
CA THR A 149 3.34 3.60 3.94
C THR A 149 3.44 4.45 5.22
N ILE A 150 4.61 5.06 5.49
CA ILE A 150 4.82 5.89 6.69
C ILE A 150 3.73 6.96 6.85
N PRO A 151 3.48 7.87 5.89
CA PRO A 151 2.50 8.93 6.08
C PRO A 151 1.08 8.39 6.22
N LEU A 152 0.70 7.36 5.46
CA LEU A 152 -0.60 6.71 5.56
C LEU A 152 -0.82 6.10 6.94
N MET A 153 0.17 5.34 7.42
CA MET A 153 0.14 4.70 8.73
C MET A 153 0.08 5.73 9.86
N THR A 154 0.85 6.82 9.74
CA THR A 154 0.84 7.92 10.72
C THR A 154 -0.55 8.56 10.81
N SER A 155 -1.17 8.88 9.68
CA SER A 155 -2.48 9.55 9.66
C SER A 155 -3.58 8.63 10.22
N VAL A 156 -3.67 7.38 9.74
CA VAL A 156 -4.69 6.44 10.19
C VAL A 156 -4.53 6.07 11.67
N ALA A 157 -3.29 5.84 12.12
CA ALA A 157 -3.04 5.49 13.51
C ALA A 157 -3.27 6.69 14.44
N GLU A 158 -2.91 7.91 14.05
CA GLU A 158 -3.21 9.13 14.82
C GLU A 158 -4.71 9.34 14.99
N ASP A 159 -5.50 9.19 13.92
CA ASP A 159 -6.95 9.32 13.98
C ASP A 159 -7.59 8.23 14.86
N ALA A 160 -7.11 6.98 14.76
CA ALA A 160 -7.56 5.87 15.59
C ALA A 160 -7.24 6.08 17.09
N LEU A 161 -6.02 6.51 17.41
CA LEU A 161 -5.62 6.83 18.78
C LEU A 161 -6.49 7.93 19.38
N ARG A 162 -6.86 8.94 18.59
CA ARG A 162 -7.72 10.04 19.08
C ARG A 162 -9.18 9.68 19.21
N ALA A 163 -9.65 8.68 18.49
CA ALA A 163 -11.02 8.19 18.61
C ALA A 163 -11.28 7.48 19.95
N VAL A 164 -10.23 7.12 20.71
CA VAL A 164 -10.35 6.49 22.04
C VAL A 164 -10.92 7.49 23.05
N PRO A 165 -12.06 7.20 23.72
CA PRO A 165 -12.65 8.05 24.74
C PRO A 165 -11.71 8.34 25.91
N LEU A 166 -11.79 9.57 26.46
CA LEU A 166 -10.93 10.00 27.58
C LEU A 166 -11.06 9.08 28.79
N SER A 167 -12.27 8.59 29.08
CA SER A 167 -12.51 7.65 30.19
C SER A 167 -11.68 6.37 30.11
N LEU A 168 -11.47 5.83 28.91
CA LEU A 168 -10.61 4.66 28.72
C LEU A 168 -9.13 4.99 28.85
N ARG A 169 -8.73 6.20 28.45
CA ARG A 169 -7.36 6.68 28.63
C ARG A 169 -7.03 6.88 30.10
N GLU A 170 -7.92 7.54 30.85
CA GLU A 170 -7.78 7.74 32.29
C GLU A 170 -7.72 6.41 33.04
N ALA A 171 -8.55 5.44 32.68
CA ALA A 171 -8.51 4.10 33.26
C ALA A 171 -7.18 3.35 33.01
N SER A 172 -6.43 3.70 31.96
CA SER A 172 -5.11 3.08 31.69
C SER A 172 -3.99 3.63 32.55
N TYR A 173 -4.19 4.80 33.19
CA TYR A 173 -3.22 5.44 34.10
C TYR A 173 -3.47 5.14 35.57
N GLY A 174 -4.63 4.59 35.92
CA GLY A 174 -5.05 4.24 37.30
C GLY A 174 -4.95 2.77 37.57
#